data_4579a9e63af0cd288756a324fa4eea37
#
_entry.id   4579a9e63af0cd288756a324fa4eea37
#
_cell.length_a   1.000
_cell.length_b   1.000
_cell.length_c   1.000
_cell.angle_alpha   90.00
_cell.angle_beta   90.00
_cell.angle_gamma   90.00
#
_symmetry.space_group_name_H-M   'P 1'
#
loop_
_entity.id
_entity.type
_entity.pdbx_description
1 polymer ?
#
loop_
_entity_poly.entity_id
_entity_poly.type
_entity_poly.pdbx_seq_one_letter_code
_entity_poly.pdbx_strand_id
1 'polypeptide(L)'
;MDRDEVMGVLAHELAHVKNRDILIGSIAATMAGAIMILATMARWSAIFGGAGGHDDEGGRGGFIGLIVMSIIAPMAAMIIQMAISRSREYLADATGAGFVGNPEGLARALEKLGAYSERLPLEANPSTAHMFIVNPLSGRSLANLFSTHPPLQERIARLRGGRSSSGKTIESGEDMRKAEARATWDRLSQ
;
A
#
# COMPACT_ATOMS: atom_id res chain seq x y z
N MET A 1 4.90 -14.13 -21.57
CA MET A 1 3.77 -13.20 -21.44
C MET A 1 3.18 -12.95 -22.82
N ASP A 2 1.87 -12.94 -22.92
CA ASP A 2 1.18 -12.50 -24.14
C ASP A 2 1.08 -10.97 -24.22
N ARG A 3 0.50 -10.43 -25.30
CA ARG A 3 0.41 -8.99 -25.53
C ARG A 3 -0.43 -8.28 -24.45
N ASP A 4 -1.54 -8.88 -24.04
CA ASP A 4 -2.45 -8.28 -23.05
C ASP A 4 -1.82 -8.25 -21.66
N GLU A 5 -1.05 -9.27 -21.32
CA GLU A 5 -0.28 -9.35 -20.08
C GLU A 5 0.82 -8.25 -20.04
N VAL A 6 1.55 -8.10 -21.12
CA VAL A 6 2.57 -7.04 -21.23
C VAL A 6 1.92 -5.65 -21.17
N MET A 7 0.79 -5.44 -21.86
CA MET A 7 0.05 -4.19 -21.79
C MET A 7 -0.44 -3.90 -20.36
N GLY A 8 -0.92 -4.93 -19.66
CA GLY A 8 -1.35 -4.81 -18.27
C GLY A 8 -0.21 -4.37 -17.34
N VAL A 9 0.97 -4.99 -17.47
CA VAL A 9 2.17 -4.61 -16.71
C VAL A 9 2.62 -3.19 -17.03
N LEU A 10 2.72 -2.83 -18.31
CA LEU A 10 3.10 -1.47 -18.70
C LEU A 10 2.12 -0.42 -18.22
N ALA A 11 0.82 -0.73 -18.22
CA ALA A 11 -0.21 0.17 -17.71
C ALA A 11 -0.09 0.35 -16.18
N HIS A 12 0.27 -0.72 -15.45
CA HIS A 12 0.56 -0.65 -14.02
C HIS A 12 1.77 0.26 -13.74
N GLU A 13 2.87 0.11 -14.47
CA GLU A 13 4.05 0.97 -14.33
C GLU A 13 3.73 2.45 -14.66
N LEU A 14 2.96 2.70 -15.72
CA LEU A 14 2.50 4.05 -16.05
C LEU A 14 1.56 4.63 -14.97
N ALA A 15 0.80 3.79 -14.29
CA ALA A 15 -0.06 4.21 -13.20
C ALA A 15 0.75 4.77 -12.02
N HIS A 16 1.90 4.18 -11.68
CA HIS A 16 2.81 4.72 -10.67
C HIS A 16 3.28 6.14 -11.02
N VAL A 17 3.59 6.39 -12.29
CA VAL A 17 3.97 7.73 -12.76
C VAL A 17 2.81 8.70 -12.63
N LYS A 18 1.61 8.34 -13.10
CA LYS A 18 0.40 9.18 -13.00
C LYS A 18 0.04 9.50 -11.56
N ASN A 19 0.12 8.53 -10.68
CA ASN A 19 -0.24 8.65 -9.26
C ASN A 19 0.86 9.37 -8.45
N ARG A 20 2.00 9.71 -9.07
CA ARG A 20 3.16 10.36 -8.42
C ARG A 20 3.70 9.56 -7.23
N ASP A 21 3.76 8.25 -7.36
CA ASP A 21 4.09 7.34 -6.27
C ASP A 21 5.51 7.56 -5.71
N ILE A 22 6.45 8.01 -6.54
CA ILE A 22 7.80 8.40 -6.10
C ILE A 22 7.72 9.57 -5.12
N LEU A 23 6.90 10.59 -5.42
CA LEU A 23 6.74 11.75 -4.54
C LEU A 23 6.11 11.35 -3.20
N ILE A 24 5.01 10.58 -3.24
CA ILE A 24 4.34 10.10 -2.02
C ILE A 24 5.30 9.24 -1.19
N GLY A 25 6.04 8.33 -1.84
CA GLY A 25 7.04 7.49 -1.19
C GLY A 25 8.16 8.30 -0.53
N SER A 26 8.67 9.33 -1.21
CA SER A 26 9.72 10.19 -0.68
C SER A 26 9.26 10.99 0.53
N ILE A 27 8.03 11.53 0.50
CA ILE A 27 7.44 12.23 1.65
C ILE A 27 7.28 11.27 2.83
N ALA A 28 6.69 10.08 2.60
CA ALA A 28 6.51 9.08 3.65
C ALA A 28 7.85 8.63 4.27
N ALA A 29 8.87 8.40 3.44
CA ALA A 29 10.21 8.03 3.90
C ALA A 29 10.88 9.15 4.72
N THR A 30 10.74 10.40 4.28
CA THR A 30 11.28 11.57 4.99
C THR A 30 10.61 11.74 6.36
N MET A 31 9.29 11.61 6.43
CA MET A 31 8.56 11.68 7.70
C MET A 31 8.96 10.56 8.66
N ALA A 32 9.06 9.33 8.16
CA ALA A 32 9.52 8.20 8.98
C ALA A 32 10.97 8.39 9.45
N GLY A 33 11.85 8.91 8.59
CA GLY A 33 13.22 9.27 8.95
C GLY A 33 13.27 10.31 10.06
N ALA A 34 12.43 11.35 9.99
CA ALA A 34 12.33 12.36 11.04
C ALA A 34 11.89 11.75 12.38
N ILE A 35 10.87 10.85 12.36
CA ILE A 35 10.44 10.14 13.56
C ILE A 35 11.57 9.28 14.14
N MET A 36 12.33 8.59 13.30
CA MET A 36 13.49 7.78 13.73
C MET A 36 14.57 8.63 14.39
N ILE A 37 14.87 9.82 13.85
CA ILE A 37 15.83 10.76 14.44
C ILE A 37 15.34 11.23 15.80
N LEU A 38 14.09 11.67 15.91
CA LEU A 38 13.50 12.13 17.17
C LEU A 38 13.47 11.01 18.22
N ALA A 39 13.09 9.80 17.84
CA ALA A 39 13.10 8.64 18.73
C ALA A 39 14.53 8.31 19.22
N THR A 40 15.52 8.44 18.34
CA THR A 40 16.93 8.25 18.70
C THR A 40 17.42 9.34 19.68
N MET A 41 17.09 10.60 19.40
CA MET A 41 17.41 11.72 20.31
C MET A 41 16.77 11.53 21.69
N ALA A 42 15.48 11.14 21.72
CA ALA A 42 14.77 10.86 22.97
C ALA A 42 15.45 9.73 23.76
N ARG A 43 15.90 8.67 23.08
CA ARG A 43 16.65 7.57 23.71
C ARG A 43 17.97 8.02 24.32
N TRP A 44 18.74 8.76 23.58
CA TRP A 44 20.03 9.32 24.08
C TRP A 44 19.80 10.28 25.25
N SER A 45 18.79 11.14 25.15
CA SER A 45 18.39 12.04 26.24
C SER A 45 18.01 11.26 27.51
N ALA A 46 17.27 10.16 27.36
CA ALA A 46 16.90 9.30 28.49
C ALA A 46 18.12 8.61 29.12
N ILE A 47 19.08 8.16 28.31
CA ILE A 47 20.29 7.45 28.79
C ILE A 47 21.28 8.41 29.45
N PHE A 48 21.53 9.56 28.84
CA PHE A 48 22.57 10.50 29.30
C PHE A 48 22.03 11.69 30.08
N GLY A 49 20.77 12.09 29.88
CA GLY A 49 20.14 13.22 30.56
C GLY A 49 19.62 12.89 31.96
N GLY A 50 19.41 11.61 32.28
CA GLY A 50 18.94 11.15 33.58
C GLY A 50 20.00 11.15 34.71
N ALA A 51 21.26 11.55 34.41
CA ALA A 51 22.33 11.61 35.39
C ALA A 51 22.42 12.95 36.18
N GLY A 52 21.56 13.95 35.87
CA GLY A 52 21.52 15.25 36.51
C GLY A 52 20.23 15.46 37.29
N GLY A 53 20.27 15.25 38.58
CA GLY A 53 19.21 15.25 39.58
C GLY A 53 18.06 16.22 39.40
N HIS A 54 16.85 15.68 39.57
CA HIS A 54 15.80 16.31 40.34
C HIS A 54 15.00 15.17 40.98
N ASP A 55 14.98 15.16 42.31
CA ASP A 55 14.18 14.33 43.18
C ASP A 55 12.70 14.76 43.13
N ASP A 56 12.03 14.42 42.01
CA ASP A 56 10.57 14.53 41.91
C ASP A 56 9.99 13.18 41.49
N GLU A 57 8.94 12.74 42.19
CA GLU A 57 8.22 11.48 41.95
C GLU A 57 7.75 11.26 40.48
N GLY A 58 7.80 12.30 39.65
CA GLY A 58 7.53 12.25 38.20
C GLY A 58 8.70 11.75 37.33
N GLY A 59 9.93 11.74 37.80
CA GLY A 59 11.12 11.47 36.98
C GLY A 59 11.20 10.05 36.45
N ARG A 60 10.78 9.07 37.23
CA ARG A 60 10.86 7.64 36.86
C ARG A 60 9.80 7.25 35.81
N GLY A 61 8.60 7.83 35.92
CA GLY A 61 7.53 7.63 34.92
C GLY A 61 7.87 8.28 33.56
N GLY A 62 8.46 9.48 33.59
CA GLY A 62 8.93 10.18 32.40
C GLY A 62 10.05 9.44 31.66
N PHE A 63 11.02 8.88 32.38
CA PHE A 63 12.10 8.09 31.80
C PHE A 63 11.61 6.82 31.12
N ILE A 64 10.74 6.05 31.77
CA ILE A 64 10.13 4.84 31.18
C ILE A 64 9.29 5.22 29.97
N GLY A 65 8.50 6.30 30.03
CA GLY A 65 7.71 6.81 28.91
C GLY A 65 8.58 7.13 27.68
N LEU A 66 9.72 7.80 27.88
CA LEU A 66 10.66 8.11 26.79
C LEU A 66 11.27 6.84 26.15
N ILE A 67 11.64 5.84 26.95
CA ILE A 67 12.14 4.56 26.44
C ILE A 67 11.06 3.85 25.62
N VAL A 68 9.86 3.74 26.17
CA VAL A 68 8.71 3.10 25.48
C VAL A 68 8.41 3.81 24.17
N MET A 69 8.31 5.14 24.17
CA MET A 69 8.06 5.92 22.95
C MET A 69 9.18 5.80 21.94
N SER A 70 10.44 5.67 22.37
CA SER A 70 11.59 5.49 21.47
C SER A 70 11.57 4.15 20.71
N ILE A 71 10.76 3.19 21.15
CA ILE A 71 10.56 1.90 20.51
C ILE A 71 9.25 1.90 19.70
N ILE A 72 8.15 2.37 20.30
CA ILE A 72 6.83 2.33 19.67
C ILE A 72 6.74 3.26 18.47
N ALA A 73 7.31 4.48 18.54
CA ALA A 73 7.20 5.45 17.46
C ALA A 73 7.86 4.96 16.14
N PRO A 74 9.09 4.40 16.14
CA PRO A 74 9.66 3.77 14.93
C PRO A 74 8.83 2.60 14.40
N MET A 75 8.29 1.76 15.27
CA MET A 75 7.44 0.64 14.84
C MET A 75 6.16 1.14 14.17
N ALA A 76 5.51 2.15 14.74
CA ALA A 76 4.32 2.78 14.15
C ALA A 76 4.65 3.42 12.79
N ALA A 77 5.78 4.13 12.69
CA ALA A 77 6.24 4.72 11.43
C ALA A 77 6.46 3.67 10.35
N MET A 78 7.05 2.52 10.70
CA MET A 78 7.25 1.40 9.78
C MET A 78 5.91 0.80 9.31
N ILE A 79 4.96 0.59 10.21
CA ILE A 79 3.63 0.07 9.86
C ILE A 79 2.90 1.03 8.92
N ILE A 80 2.95 2.33 9.18
CA ILE A 80 2.36 3.35 8.33
C ILE A 80 3.02 3.36 6.94
N GLN A 81 4.35 3.29 6.86
CA GLN A 81 5.05 3.18 5.57
C GLN A 81 4.62 1.96 4.77
N MET A 82 4.51 0.79 5.41
CA MET A 82 4.03 -0.43 4.75
C MET A 82 2.58 -0.28 4.27
N ALA A 83 1.70 0.33 5.06
CA ALA A 83 0.31 0.59 4.68
C ALA A 83 0.24 1.52 3.45
N ILE A 84 1.03 2.60 3.43
CA ILE A 84 1.13 3.51 2.29
C ILE A 84 1.66 2.77 1.06
N SER A 85 2.71 1.96 1.19
CA SER A 85 3.26 1.18 0.07
C SER A 85 2.22 0.24 -0.53
N ARG A 86 1.52 -0.53 0.29
CA ARG A 86 0.45 -1.43 -0.17
C ARG A 86 -0.71 -0.69 -0.83
N SER A 87 -1.13 0.44 -0.28
CA SER A 87 -2.23 1.23 -0.87
C SER A 87 -1.87 1.78 -2.25
N ARG A 88 -0.59 2.15 -2.49
CA ARG A 88 -0.10 2.58 -3.81
C ARG A 88 -0.16 1.46 -4.84
N GLU A 89 0.21 0.23 -4.47
CA GLU A 89 0.10 -0.93 -5.36
C GLU A 89 -1.35 -1.16 -5.80
N TYR A 90 -2.30 -1.13 -4.87
CA TYR A 90 -3.72 -1.28 -5.21
C TYR A 90 -4.24 -0.14 -6.09
N LEU A 91 -3.78 1.09 -5.84
CA LEU A 91 -4.15 2.23 -6.66
C LEU A 91 -3.54 2.13 -8.06
N ALA A 92 -2.29 1.67 -8.19
CA ALA A 92 -1.63 1.43 -9.46
C ALA A 92 -2.34 0.31 -10.25
N ASP A 93 -2.74 -0.78 -9.60
CA ASP A 93 -3.53 -1.84 -10.21
C ASP A 93 -4.86 -1.32 -10.78
N ALA A 94 -5.61 -0.56 -9.99
CA ALA A 94 -6.89 0.01 -10.41
C ALA A 94 -6.74 1.05 -11.53
N THR A 95 -5.73 1.92 -11.43
CA THR A 95 -5.45 2.96 -12.43
C THR A 95 -4.96 2.34 -13.74
N GLY A 96 -4.05 1.35 -13.66
CA GLY A 96 -3.53 0.62 -14.81
C GLY A 96 -4.61 -0.18 -15.52
N ALA A 97 -5.47 -0.87 -14.77
CA ALA A 97 -6.64 -1.54 -15.32
C ALA A 97 -7.58 -0.57 -16.05
N GLY A 98 -7.73 0.64 -15.53
CA GLY A 98 -8.50 1.71 -16.16
C GLY A 98 -7.90 2.20 -17.48
N PHE A 99 -6.57 2.22 -17.64
CA PHE A 99 -5.91 2.61 -18.89
C PHE A 99 -6.16 1.63 -20.02
N VAL A 100 -6.15 0.34 -19.73
CA VAL A 100 -6.31 -0.72 -20.73
C VAL A 100 -7.80 -1.09 -20.92
N GLY A 101 -8.67 -0.71 -19.97
CA GLY A 101 -10.08 -1.11 -19.96
C GLY A 101 -10.31 -2.58 -19.63
N ASN A 102 -9.26 -3.34 -19.34
CA ASN A 102 -9.31 -4.77 -19.02
C ASN A 102 -8.29 -5.15 -17.93
N PRO A 103 -8.73 -5.49 -16.71
CA PRO A 103 -7.84 -5.90 -15.62
C PRO A 103 -7.27 -7.31 -15.80
N GLU A 104 -7.83 -8.16 -16.68
CA GLU A 104 -7.48 -9.57 -16.78
C GLU A 104 -6.05 -9.79 -17.31
N GLY A 105 -5.56 -8.92 -18.19
CA GLY A 105 -4.18 -8.97 -18.66
C GLY A 105 -3.17 -8.86 -17.50
N LEU A 106 -3.37 -7.87 -16.63
CA LEU A 106 -2.53 -7.70 -15.44
C LEU A 106 -2.71 -8.85 -14.45
N ALA A 107 -3.94 -9.31 -14.22
CA ALA A 107 -4.21 -10.43 -13.32
C ALA A 107 -3.46 -11.71 -13.74
N ARG A 108 -3.52 -12.07 -15.05
CA ARG A 108 -2.79 -13.22 -15.59
C ARG A 108 -1.26 -13.04 -15.53
N ALA A 109 -0.79 -11.82 -15.76
CA ALA A 109 0.63 -11.51 -15.61
C ALA A 109 1.11 -11.76 -14.18
N LEU A 110 0.34 -11.28 -13.18
CA LEU A 110 0.65 -11.49 -11.77
C LEU A 110 0.62 -12.98 -11.38
N GLU A 111 -0.33 -13.77 -11.89
CA GLU A 111 -0.37 -15.22 -11.68
C GLU A 111 0.87 -15.92 -12.23
N LYS A 112 1.27 -15.59 -13.46
CA LYS A 112 2.48 -16.15 -14.08
C LYS A 112 3.74 -15.77 -13.31
N LEU A 113 3.88 -14.52 -12.94
CA LEU A 113 5.04 -14.03 -12.16
C LEU A 113 5.11 -14.72 -10.79
N GLY A 114 3.98 -14.90 -10.12
CA GLY A 114 3.89 -15.62 -8.86
C GLY A 114 4.36 -17.07 -8.99
N ALA A 115 3.85 -17.79 -9.99
CA ALA A 115 4.23 -19.16 -10.26
C ALA A 115 5.73 -19.31 -10.62
N TYR A 116 6.30 -18.33 -11.34
CA TYR A 116 7.74 -18.30 -11.61
C TYR A 116 8.58 -18.03 -10.37
N SER A 117 8.15 -17.09 -9.54
CA SER A 117 8.84 -16.74 -8.28
C SER A 117 8.92 -17.93 -7.31
N GLU A 118 7.89 -18.77 -7.28
CA GLU A 118 7.88 -19.98 -6.45
C GLU A 118 8.82 -21.08 -6.97
N ARG A 119 8.96 -21.19 -8.30
CA ARG A 119 9.77 -22.24 -8.96
C ARG A 119 11.24 -21.88 -9.06
N LEU A 120 11.56 -20.62 -9.17
CA LEU A 120 12.90 -20.09 -9.33
C LEU A 120 13.12 -19.04 -8.22
N PRO A 121 13.45 -19.47 -6.99
CA PRO A 121 13.81 -18.53 -5.94
C PRO A 121 15.04 -17.74 -6.41
N LEU A 122 14.83 -16.49 -6.75
CA LEU A 122 15.92 -15.58 -7.06
C LEU A 122 16.66 -15.27 -5.76
N GLU A 123 17.97 -15.42 -5.77
CA GLU A 123 18.83 -14.87 -4.71
C GLU A 123 18.84 -13.34 -4.81
N ALA A 124 17.69 -12.73 -4.50
CA ALA A 124 17.56 -11.28 -4.54
C ALA A 124 18.10 -10.70 -3.25
N ASN A 125 18.91 -9.65 -3.38
CA ASN A 125 19.32 -8.87 -2.23
C ASN A 125 18.10 -8.15 -1.64
N PRO A 126 17.87 -8.22 -0.31
CA PRO A 126 16.77 -7.51 0.34
C PRO A 126 16.68 -6.02 -0.03
N SER A 127 17.83 -5.37 -0.29
CA SER A 127 17.89 -3.97 -0.69
C SER A 127 17.29 -3.69 -2.07
N THR A 128 17.21 -4.67 -2.96
CA THR A 128 16.65 -4.55 -4.31
C THR A 128 15.29 -5.21 -4.46
N ALA A 129 14.78 -5.86 -3.41
CA ALA A 129 13.49 -6.56 -3.45
C ALA A 129 12.31 -5.65 -3.84
N HIS A 130 12.38 -4.37 -3.52
CA HIS A 130 11.37 -3.37 -3.88
C HIS A 130 11.31 -3.01 -5.38
N MET A 131 12.31 -3.40 -6.18
CA MET A 131 12.35 -3.18 -7.62
C MET A 131 11.63 -4.27 -8.42
N PHE A 132 11.17 -5.32 -7.76
CA PHE A 132 10.45 -6.41 -8.41
C PHE A 132 8.94 -6.25 -8.23
N ILE A 133 8.16 -6.45 -9.29
CA ILE A 133 6.69 -6.44 -9.27
C ILE A 133 6.14 -7.52 -8.34
N VAL A 134 6.87 -8.62 -8.18
CA VAL A 134 6.58 -9.74 -7.28
C VAL A 134 7.73 -9.87 -6.30
N ASN A 135 7.41 -9.99 -5.00
CA ASN A 135 8.43 -10.15 -3.98
C ASN A 135 9.21 -11.47 -4.19
N PRO A 136 10.51 -11.42 -4.55
CA PRO A 136 11.32 -12.61 -4.80
C PRO A 136 11.63 -13.40 -3.52
N LEU A 137 11.37 -12.85 -2.32
CA LEU A 137 11.70 -13.43 -1.01
C LEU A 137 10.51 -14.21 -0.39
N SER A 138 9.47 -14.53 -1.17
CA SER A 138 8.19 -15.06 -0.71
C SER A 138 8.18 -16.47 -0.08
N GLY A 139 9.33 -17.07 0.19
CA GLY A 139 9.43 -18.40 0.80
C GLY A 139 9.27 -18.48 2.34
N ARG A 140 9.16 -17.34 3.07
CA ARG A 140 9.11 -17.34 4.54
C ARG A 140 7.88 -16.59 5.04
N SER A 141 7.01 -17.28 5.77
CA SER A 141 5.70 -16.80 6.26
C SER A 141 5.76 -15.50 7.06
N LEU A 142 6.82 -15.26 7.84
CA LEU A 142 7.01 -14.01 8.60
C LEU A 142 7.49 -12.85 7.71
N ALA A 143 8.21 -13.12 6.61
CA ALA A 143 8.64 -12.09 5.67
C ALA A 143 7.45 -11.43 4.93
N ASN A 144 6.33 -12.13 4.80
CA ASN A 144 5.12 -11.58 4.16
C ASN A 144 4.44 -10.49 4.98
N LEU A 145 4.57 -10.51 6.32
CA LEU A 145 4.04 -9.45 7.19
C LEU A 145 4.80 -8.13 7.02
N PHE A 146 6.10 -8.22 6.74
CA PHE A 146 7.00 -7.08 6.54
C PHE A 146 7.29 -6.81 5.06
N SER A 147 6.56 -7.46 4.15
CA SER A 147 6.67 -7.18 2.72
C SER A 147 6.04 -5.82 2.39
N THR A 148 6.77 -5.01 1.64
CA THR A 148 6.27 -3.74 1.09
C THR A 148 5.20 -3.95 0.02
N HIS A 149 5.16 -5.13 -0.62
CA HIS A 149 4.14 -5.49 -1.59
C HIS A 149 3.00 -6.27 -0.94
N PRO A 150 1.74 -6.00 -1.33
CA PRO A 150 0.61 -6.80 -0.89
C PRO A 150 0.65 -8.21 -1.48
N PRO A 151 -0.02 -9.18 -0.83
CA PRO A 151 -0.12 -10.54 -1.36
C PRO A 151 -0.68 -10.56 -2.79
N LEU A 152 -0.03 -11.30 -3.69
CA LEU A 152 -0.45 -11.41 -5.09
C LEU A 152 -1.90 -11.86 -5.24
N GLN A 153 -2.32 -12.82 -4.43
CA GLN A 153 -3.69 -13.36 -4.46
C GLN A 153 -4.73 -12.26 -4.16
N GLU A 154 -4.40 -11.35 -3.25
CA GLU A 154 -5.29 -10.24 -2.93
C GLU A 154 -5.37 -9.22 -4.08
N ARG A 155 -4.22 -8.91 -4.73
CA ARG A 155 -4.19 -8.05 -5.93
C ARG A 155 -5.02 -8.64 -7.06
N ILE A 156 -4.84 -9.92 -7.36
CA ILE A 156 -5.59 -10.65 -8.39
C ILE A 156 -7.09 -10.65 -8.08
N ALA A 157 -7.45 -10.95 -6.83
CA ALA A 157 -8.85 -10.96 -6.40
C ALA A 157 -9.49 -9.57 -6.56
N ARG A 158 -8.79 -8.49 -6.21
CA ARG A 158 -9.28 -7.11 -6.39
C ARG A 158 -9.43 -6.73 -7.86
N LEU A 159 -8.47 -7.09 -8.70
CA LEU A 159 -8.54 -6.85 -10.15
C LEU A 159 -9.77 -7.55 -10.77
N ARG A 160 -10.04 -8.79 -10.39
CA ARG A 160 -11.20 -9.57 -10.88
C ARG A 160 -12.51 -9.18 -10.21
N GLY A 161 -12.48 -8.88 -8.91
CA GLY A 161 -13.64 -8.44 -8.12
C GLY A 161 -14.10 -7.02 -8.43
N GLY A 162 -13.18 -6.12 -8.77
CA GLY A 162 -13.48 -4.76 -9.19
C GLY A 162 -14.33 -4.68 -10.47
N ARG A 163 -14.28 -5.70 -11.30
CA ARG A 163 -15.11 -5.84 -12.49
C ARG A 163 -16.61 -6.07 -12.16
N SER A 164 -16.89 -6.74 -11.03
CA SER A 164 -18.28 -7.04 -10.63
C SER A 164 -18.98 -5.85 -9.97
N SER A 165 -18.23 -4.97 -9.29
CA SER A 165 -18.83 -3.84 -8.56
C SER A 165 -18.98 -2.58 -9.42
N SER A 166 -18.06 -2.30 -10.35
CA SER A 166 -18.12 -1.10 -11.20
C SER A 166 -19.24 -1.14 -12.22
N GLY A 167 -19.54 -2.33 -12.82
CA GLY A 167 -20.66 -2.48 -13.76
C GLY A 167 -22.03 -2.36 -13.09
N LYS A 168 -22.18 -2.94 -11.90
CA LYS A 168 -23.46 -2.91 -11.18
C LYS A 168 -23.82 -1.55 -10.60
N THR A 169 -22.84 -0.77 -10.16
CA THR A 169 -23.09 0.55 -9.53
C THR A 169 -23.47 1.60 -10.57
N ILE A 170 -22.92 1.54 -11.78
CA ILE A 170 -23.22 2.50 -12.85
C ILE A 170 -24.61 2.23 -13.43
N GLU A 171 -24.97 0.97 -13.72
CA GLU A 171 -26.31 0.63 -14.22
C GLU A 171 -27.41 0.96 -13.19
N SER A 172 -27.22 0.62 -11.91
CA SER A 172 -28.21 0.93 -10.89
C SER A 172 -28.40 2.43 -10.67
N GLY A 173 -27.35 3.24 -10.81
CA GLY A 173 -27.41 4.69 -10.67
C GLY A 173 -28.07 5.41 -11.87
N GLU A 174 -27.90 4.89 -13.08
CA GLU A 174 -28.60 5.39 -14.27
C GLU A 174 -30.07 4.98 -14.31
N ASP A 175 -30.38 3.76 -13.92
CA ASP A 175 -31.74 3.28 -13.88
C ASP A 175 -32.56 3.97 -12.79
N MET A 176 -31.98 4.25 -11.62
CA MET A 176 -32.62 5.08 -10.59
C MET A 176 -32.89 6.51 -11.08
N ARG A 177 -31.92 7.15 -11.73
CA ARG A 177 -32.11 8.51 -12.28
C ARG A 177 -33.17 8.55 -13.37
N LYS A 178 -33.23 7.54 -14.24
CA LYS A 178 -34.28 7.40 -15.28
C LYS A 178 -35.66 7.16 -14.67
N ALA A 179 -35.74 6.38 -13.59
CA ALA A 179 -37.01 6.15 -12.87
C ALA A 179 -37.50 7.40 -12.15
N GLU A 180 -36.64 8.14 -11.49
CA GLU A 180 -36.98 9.42 -10.83
C GLU A 180 -37.39 10.51 -11.85
N ALA A 181 -36.66 10.57 -12.97
CA ALA A 181 -37.02 11.53 -14.04
C ALA A 181 -38.41 11.21 -14.65
N ARG A 182 -38.73 9.93 -14.88
CA ARG A 182 -40.07 9.51 -15.33
C ARG A 182 -41.13 9.84 -14.31
N ALA A 183 -40.94 9.49 -13.04
CA ALA A 183 -41.91 9.78 -11.98
C ALA A 183 -42.15 11.31 -11.77
N THR A 184 -41.14 12.12 -12.05
CA THR A 184 -41.27 13.60 -12.01
C THR A 184 -42.03 14.11 -13.21
N TRP A 185 -41.78 13.59 -14.41
CA TRP A 185 -42.50 13.93 -15.63
C TRP A 185 -43.97 13.60 -15.54
N ASP A 186 -44.32 12.39 -15.06
CA ASP A 186 -45.72 11.97 -14.90
C ASP A 186 -46.51 12.83 -13.91
N ARG A 187 -45.86 13.44 -12.93
CA ARG A 187 -46.46 14.38 -11.96
C ARG A 187 -46.68 15.79 -12.54
N LEU A 188 -45.86 16.18 -13.50
CA LEU A 188 -45.94 17.52 -14.10
C LEU A 188 -46.89 17.54 -15.33
N SER A 189 -47.26 16.39 -15.85
CA SER A 189 -48.12 16.24 -17.04
C SER A 189 -49.62 16.00 -16.70
N GLN A 190 -49.99 16.05 -15.41
CA GLN A 190 -51.37 16.03 -14.92
C GLN A 190 -51.80 17.42 -14.50
#